data_a5d108eddd82525cbbf9bfe931d34fa6
#
_entry.id   a5d108eddd82525cbbf9bfe931d34fa6
#
_cell.length_a   1.000
_cell.length_b   1.000
_cell.length_c   1.000
_cell.angle_alpha   90.00
_cell.angle_beta   90.00
_cell.angle_gamma   90.00
#
_symmetry.space_group_name_H-M   'P 1'
#
loop_
_entity.id
_entity.type
_entity.pdbx_description
1 polymer ?
#
loop_
_entity_poly.entity_id
_entity_poly.type
_entity_poly.pdbx_seq_one_letter_code
_entity_poly.pdbx_strand_id
1 'polypeptide(L)'
;MIIGALACLIAMALKGRIISTDKIYRQSRKALADEGYKTEKVEGINYMWVGNTPVVYSIDQMDDLNLQRLRFFLVEEFDGLDDVNREGLCVIANNLNLEYGMSFFIDFDEPNSISMAYEARVRNISDFMAETKRFLEMHNAAENYVKLSMPALTEEFPLVVDNERIGFKIAR
;
A
#
# COMPACT_ATOMS: atom_id res chain seq x y z
N MET A 1 -8.36 -18.34 3.57
CA MET A 1 -8.01 -18.12 5.00
C MET A 1 -7.19 -16.84 5.22
N ILE A 2 -6.75 -16.17 4.15
CA ILE A 2 -5.94 -14.94 4.14
C ILE A 2 -6.71 -13.70 4.64
N ILE A 3 -8.03 -13.66 4.45
CA ILE A 3 -8.90 -12.53 4.87
C ILE A 3 -8.87 -12.28 6.40
N GLY A 4 -8.64 -13.32 7.21
CA GLY A 4 -8.67 -13.19 8.68
C GLY A 4 -7.44 -12.50 9.27
N ALA A 5 -6.24 -12.75 8.74
CA ALA A 5 -5.00 -12.13 9.22
C ALA A 5 -4.93 -10.64 8.81
N LEU A 6 -5.36 -10.33 7.58
CA LEU A 6 -5.47 -8.97 7.08
C LEU A 6 -6.45 -8.14 7.91
N ALA A 7 -7.63 -8.69 8.26
CA ALA A 7 -8.61 -8.02 9.11
C ALA A 7 -8.05 -7.73 10.52
N CYS A 8 -7.20 -8.60 11.05
CA CYS A 8 -6.60 -8.42 12.38
C CYS A 8 -5.52 -7.33 12.41
N LEU A 9 -4.65 -7.25 11.41
CA LEU A 9 -3.65 -6.18 11.24
C LEU A 9 -4.31 -4.83 11.01
N ILE A 10 -5.35 -4.78 10.18
CA ILE A 10 -6.14 -3.56 9.92
C ILE A 10 -6.88 -3.13 11.18
N ALA A 11 -7.48 -4.04 11.94
CA ALA A 11 -8.16 -3.72 13.20
C ALA A 11 -7.18 -3.19 14.27
N MET A 12 -5.92 -3.65 14.29
CA MET A 12 -4.89 -3.11 15.18
C MET A 12 -4.42 -1.71 14.75
N ALA A 13 -4.29 -1.44 13.45
CA ALA A 13 -3.91 -0.14 12.91
C ALA A 13 -5.03 0.92 13.07
N LEU A 14 -6.30 0.49 13.09
CA LEU A 14 -7.49 1.36 13.16
C LEU A 14 -8.02 1.57 14.58
N LYS A 15 -7.40 1.04 15.63
CA LYS A 15 -7.85 1.21 17.04
C LYS A 15 -7.73 2.63 17.62
N GLY A 16 -7.29 3.63 16.85
CA GLY A 16 -7.47 5.03 17.18
C GLY A 16 -8.89 5.46 16.83
N ARG A 17 -9.62 6.09 17.76
CA ARG A 17 -11.01 6.57 17.69
C ARG A 17 -11.47 6.91 16.27
N ILE A 18 -12.19 5.96 15.62
CA ILE A 18 -12.88 6.18 14.37
C ILE A 18 -14.15 6.97 14.71
N ILE A 19 -14.10 8.28 14.59
CA ILE A 19 -15.31 9.09 14.47
C ILE A 19 -15.67 9.06 12.99
N SER A 20 -16.33 8.00 12.57
CA SER A 20 -16.87 7.88 11.22
C SER A 20 -17.98 8.90 11.04
N THR A 21 -17.75 9.95 10.27
CA THR A 21 -18.83 10.77 9.76
C THR A 21 -19.46 10.00 8.61
N ASP A 22 -20.55 9.29 8.86
CA ASP A 22 -21.30 8.49 7.84
C ASP A 22 -21.60 9.27 6.55
N LYS A 23 -21.67 10.59 6.65
CA LYS A 23 -21.87 11.50 5.51
C LYS A 23 -20.69 11.44 4.55
N ILE A 24 -19.46 11.53 5.04
CA ILE A 24 -18.24 11.57 4.20
C ILE A 24 -18.03 10.22 3.53
N TYR A 25 -18.19 9.12 4.27
CA TYR A 25 -18.11 7.80 3.69
C TYR A 25 -19.19 7.54 2.61
N ARG A 26 -20.39 8.06 2.79
CA ARG A 26 -21.43 7.97 1.74
C ARG A 26 -21.05 8.78 0.49
N GLN A 27 -20.49 9.96 0.69
CA GLN A 27 -20.04 10.80 -0.43
C GLN A 27 -18.84 10.20 -1.14
N SER A 28 -17.85 9.67 -0.42
CA SER A 28 -16.67 9.02 -1.02
C SER A 28 -17.06 7.76 -1.81
N ARG A 29 -17.92 6.90 -1.25
CA ARG A 29 -18.41 5.72 -1.97
C ARG A 29 -19.17 6.09 -3.24
N LYS A 30 -20.01 7.13 -3.16
CA LYS A 30 -20.72 7.62 -4.36
C LYS A 30 -19.74 8.13 -5.41
N ALA A 31 -18.77 8.98 -5.02
CA ALA A 31 -17.78 9.52 -5.94
C ALA A 31 -16.93 8.42 -6.60
N LEU A 32 -16.50 7.40 -5.83
CA LEU A 32 -15.80 6.24 -6.37
C LEU A 32 -16.67 5.44 -7.34
N ALA A 33 -17.95 5.22 -7.01
CA ALA A 33 -18.87 4.50 -7.88
C ALA A 33 -19.18 5.28 -9.18
N ASP A 34 -19.29 6.60 -9.11
CA ASP A 34 -19.48 7.48 -10.26
C ASP A 34 -18.26 7.40 -11.23
N GLU A 35 -17.05 7.16 -10.71
CA GLU A 35 -15.81 6.89 -11.49
C GLU A 35 -15.65 5.40 -11.89
N GLY A 36 -16.62 4.57 -11.58
CA GLY A 36 -16.65 3.16 -12.00
C GLY A 36 -15.96 2.16 -11.04
N TYR A 37 -15.50 2.61 -9.87
CA TYR A 37 -14.92 1.70 -8.88
C TYR A 37 -16.01 0.93 -8.12
N LYS A 38 -15.86 -0.37 -8.00
CA LYS A 38 -16.67 -1.17 -7.08
C LYS A 38 -16.30 -0.79 -5.65
N THR A 39 -17.30 -0.51 -4.84
CA THR A 39 -17.10 -0.19 -3.41
C THR A 39 -17.96 -1.08 -2.54
N GLU A 40 -17.44 -1.44 -1.37
CA GLU A 40 -18.13 -2.31 -0.43
C GLU A 40 -17.84 -1.86 1.01
N LYS A 41 -18.73 -2.18 1.95
CA LYS A 41 -18.50 -2.03 3.38
C LYS A 41 -18.75 -3.37 4.06
N VAL A 42 -17.70 -3.96 4.63
CA VAL A 42 -17.77 -5.24 5.35
C VAL A 42 -17.29 -5.01 6.77
N GLU A 43 -18.11 -5.38 7.76
CA GLU A 43 -17.79 -5.27 9.20
C GLU A 43 -17.28 -3.88 9.63
N GLY A 44 -17.81 -2.83 9.01
CA GLY A 44 -17.42 -1.45 9.31
C GLY A 44 -16.22 -0.93 8.52
N ILE A 45 -15.51 -1.78 7.78
CA ILE A 45 -14.37 -1.44 6.95
C ILE A 45 -14.84 -1.08 5.53
N ASN A 46 -14.33 0.01 4.98
CA ASN A 46 -14.65 0.42 3.61
C ASN A 46 -13.60 -0.09 2.64
N TYR A 47 -14.06 -0.69 1.56
CA TYR A 47 -13.25 -1.23 0.48
C TYR A 47 -13.55 -0.50 -0.82
N MET A 48 -12.51 -0.32 -1.62
CA MET A 48 -12.53 0.02 -3.02
C MET A 48 -11.80 -1.11 -3.77
N TRP A 49 -12.28 -1.50 -4.95
CA TRP A 49 -11.65 -2.54 -5.74
C TRP A 49 -10.88 -1.93 -6.90
N VAL A 50 -9.62 -2.30 -7.03
CA VAL A 50 -8.74 -1.96 -8.15
C VAL A 50 -8.47 -3.26 -8.91
N GLY A 51 -9.15 -3.45 -10.04
CA GLY A 51 -9.20 -4.77 -10.67
C GLY A 51 -9.78 -5.81 -9.72
N ASN A 52 -8.99 -6.80 -9.34
CA ASN A 52 -9.34 -7.85 -8.40
C ASN A 52 -8.78 -7.61 -6.98
N THR A 53 -7.99 -6.57 -6.79
CA THR A 53 -7.33 -6.27 -5.51
C THR A 53 -8.22 -5.39 -4.63
N PRO A 54 -8.57 -5.83 -3.42
CA PRO A 54 -9.32 -5.01 -2.48
C PRO A 54 -8.39 -3.99 -1.80
N VAL A 55 -8.74 -2.72 -1.92
CA VAL A 55 -8.07 -1.61 -1.23
C VAL A 55 -8.94 -1.17 -0.06
N VAL A 56 -8.42 -1.25 1.14
CA VAL A 56 -9.06 -0.68 2.33
C VAL A 56 -8.82 0.83 2.36
N TYR A 57 -9.86 1.61 2.67
CA TYR A 57 -9.67 3.02 2.95
C TYR A 57 -10.38 3.49 4.22
N SER A 58 -9.75 4.42 4.93
CA SER A 58 -10.33 5.11 6.07
C SER A 58 -10.22 6.63 5.93
N ILE A 59 -11.20 7.33 6.51
CA ILE A 59 -11.24 8.78 6.59
C ILE A 59 -11.47 9.16 8.05
N ASP A 60 -10.45 9.72 8.71
CA ASP A 60 -10.50 10.09 10.11
C ASP A 60 -10.52 11.60 10.28
N GLN A 61 -11.36 12.12 11.21
CA GLN A 61 -11.33 13.53 11.59
C GLN A 61 -10.03 13.85 12.33
N MET A 62 -9.37 14.94 11.95
CA MET A 62 -8.21 15.48 12.70
C MET A 62 -8.70 16.56 13.68
N ASP A 63 -8.33 16.43 14.96
CA ASP A 63 -8.97 17.16 16.07
C ASP A 63 -8.93 18.70 16.00
N ASP A 64 -7.98 19.32 15.32
CA ASP A 64 -7.81 20.79 15.34
C ASP A 64 -7.86 21.49 13.99
N LEU A 65 -8.14 20.77 12.93
CA LEU A 65 -8.13 21.31 11.58
C LEU A 65 -9.36 20.79 10.83
N ASN A 66 -10.00 21.65 10.04
CA ASN A 66 -11.02 21.21 9.07
C ASN A 66 -10.45 20.27 7.99
N LEU A 67 -9.51 19.41 8.42
CA LEU A 67 -8.80 18.44 7.64
C LEU A 67 -9.18 17.04 8.11
N GLN A 68 -9.21 16.12 7.18
CA GLN A 68 -9.42 14.71 7.43
C GLN A 68 -8.19 13.95 6.97
N ARG A 69 -7.85 12.91 7.70
CA ARG A 69 -6.80 11.97 7.33
C ARG A 69 -7.41 10.88 6.49
N LEU A 70 -7.02 10.83 5.23
CA LEU A 70 -7.32 9.74 4.32
C LEU A 70 -6.18 8.72 4.37
N ARG A 71 -6.52 7.44 4.50
CA ARG A 71 -5.55 6.35 4.39
C ARG A 71 -6.07 5.31 3.42
N PHE A 72 -5.18 4.81 2.58
CA PHE A 72 -5.37 3.62 1.79
C PHE A 72 -4.40 2.54 2.25
N PHE A 73 -4.85 1.31 2.22
CA PHE A 73 -4.04 0.13 2.50
C PHE A 73 -4.45 -1.00 1.57
N LEU A 74 -3.47 -1.68 1.01
CA LEU A 74 -3.69 -2.89 0.21
C LEU A 74 -2.54 -3.87 0.43
N VAL A 75 -2.81 -5.13 0.12
CA VAL A 75 -1.80 -6.17 -0.02
C VAL A 75 -1.93 -6.75 -1.40
N GLU A 76 -0.83 -6.84 -2.12
CA GLU A 76 -0.76 -7.38 -3.46
C GLU A 76 0.20 -8.55 -3.51
N GLU A 77 -0.24 -9.64 -4.13
CA GLU A 77 0.57 -10.83 -4.37
C GLU A 77 1.27 -10.71 -5.72
N PHE A 78 2.54 -11.10 -5.76
CA PHE A 78 3.34 -11.10 -6.97
C PHE A 78 3.88 -12.50 -7.23
N ASP A 79 3.52 -13.08 -8.35
CA ASP A 79 4.03 -14.39 -8.77
C ASP A 79 5.55 -14.36 -8.88
N GLY A 80 6.23 -15.25 -8.15
CA GLY A 80 7.68 -15.37 -8.15
C GLY A 80 8.42 -14.40 -7.22
N LEU A 81 7.71 -13.62 -6.39
CA LEU A 81 8.35 -12.76 -5.41
C LEU A 81 9.02 -13.59 -4.29
N ASP A 82 8.47 -14.76 -3.97
CA ASP A 82 9.02 -15.73 -3.02
C ASP A 82 10.31 -16.40 -3.53
N ASP A 83 10.59 -16.37 -4.84
CA ASP A 83 11.85 -16.79 -5.44
C ASP A 83 12.98 -15.75 -5.25
N VAL A 84 12.63 -14.51 -4.90
CA VAL A 84 13.61 -13.45 -4.64
C VAL A 84 14.23 -13.65 -3.25
N ASN A 85 15.54 -13.64 -3.18
CA ASN A 85 16.21 -13.76 -1.88
C ASN A 85 15.92 -12.56 -0.96
N ARG A 86 16.20 -12.71 0.33
CA ARG A 86 15.88 -11.70 1.36
C ARG A 86 16.53 -10.35 1.07
N GLU A 87 17.76 -10.36 0.57
CA GLU A 87 18.51 -9.14 0.21
C GLU A 87 17.84 -8.41 -0.96
N GLY A 88 17.41 -9.16 -1.97
CA GLY A 88 16.63 -8.63 -3.10
C GLY A 88 15.29 -8.04 -2.67
N LEU A 89 14.58 -8.71 -1.75
CA LEU A 89 13.35 -8.18 -1.16
C LEU A 89 13.59 -6.86 -0.41
N CYS A 90 14.70 -6.75 0.34
CA CYS A 90 15.09 -5.51 1.00
C CYS A 90 15.38 -4.39 -0.02
N VAL A 91 16.02 -4.72 -1.14
CA VAL A 91 16.29 -3.75 -2.22
C VAL A 91 14.98 -3.26 -2.83
N ILE A 92 14.04 -4.15 -3.14
CA ILE A 92 12.71 -3.77 -3.65
C ILE A 92 12.01 -2.83 -2.66
N ALA A 93 11.88 -3.23 -1.39
CA ALA A 93 11.19 -2.43 -0.38
C ALA A 93 11.83 -1.06 -0.19
N ASN A 94 13.15 -0.98 -0.11
CA ASN A 94 13.88 0.29 0.04
C ASN A 94 13.66 1.22 -1.15
N ASN A 95 13.77 0.70 -2.37
CA ASN A 95 13.58 1.52 -3.57
C ASN A 95 12.13 2.01 -3.69
N LEU A 96 11.15 1.15 -3.41
CA LEU A 96 9.74 1.54 -3.38
C LEU A 96 9.49 2.66 -2.36
N ASN A 97 10.04 2.55 -1.15
CA ASN A 97 9.90 3.58 -0.12
C ASN A 97 10.58 4.91 -0.49
N LEU A 98 11.65 4.87 -1.26
CA LEU A 98 12.38 6.08 -1.69
C LEU A 98 11.72 6.79 -2.88
N GLU A 99 11.20 6.02 -3.83
CA GLU A 99 10.72 6.55 -5.12
C GLU A 99 9.24 6.97 -5.10
N TYR A 100 8.43 6.26 -4.33
CA TYR A 100 6.98 6.44 -4.39
C TYR A 100 6.43 6.94 -3.06
N GLY A 101 6.01 8.08 -2.84
CA GLY A 101 5.46 8.67 -1.59
C GLY A 101 4.42 7.84 -0.80
N MET A 102 4.61 6.54 -0.77
CA MET A 102 3.86 5.49 -0.06
C MET A 102 4.80 4.74 0.88
N SER A 103 4.24 3.99 1.82
CA SER A 103 5.00 3.05 2.65
C SER A 103 4.79 1.63 2.15
N PHE A 104 5.88 0.92 1.92
CA PHE A 104 5.90 -0.46 1.43
C PHE A 104 6.51 -1.38 2.47
N PHE A 105 5.87 -2.52 2.69
CA PHE A 105 6.27 -3.53 3.67
C PHE A 105 6.23 -4.91 3.02
N ILE A 106 7.27 -5.70 3.26
CA ILE A 106 7.32 -7.12 2.88
C ILE A 106 7.33 -7.94 4.16
N ASP A 107 6.43 -8.90 4.26
CA ASP A 107 6.47 -9.90 5.33
C ASP A 107 7.43 -11.01 4.89
N PHE A 108 8.54 -11.18 5.63
CA PHE A 108 9.53 -12.21 5.29
C PHE A 108 9.08 -13.63 5.66
N ASP A 109 7.97 -13.78 6.36
CA ASP A 109 7.34 -15.08 6.62
C ASP A 109 6.32 -15.42 5.50
N GLU A 110 5.82 -14.39 4.78
CA GLU A 110 4.95 -14.52 3.61
C GLU A 110 5.48 -13.63 2.46
N PRO A 111 6.66 -13.94 1.87
CA PRO A 111 7.40 -13.02 1.00
C PRO A 111 6.80 -12.84 -0.40
N ASN A 112 5.72 -13.56 -0.74
CA ASN A 112 5.02 -13.44 -2.02
C ASN A 112 4.12 -12.21 -2.14
N SER A 113 4.03 -11.38 -1.09
CA SER A 113 3.16 -10.22 -1.06
C SER A 113 3.87 -8.94 -0.60
N ILE A 114 3.39 -7.82 -1.12
CA ILE A 114 3.81 -6.48 -0.68
C ILE A 114 2.59 -5.75 -0.13
N SER A 115 2.70 -5.32 1.13
CA SER A 115 1.75 -4.43 1.75
C SER A 115 2.07 -2.98 1.41
N MET A 116 1.08 -2.21 0.99
CA MET A 116 1.22 -0.82 0.58
C MET A 116 0.30 0.05 1.42
N ALA A 117 0.83 1.14 1.97
CA ALA A 117 0.07 2.11 2.74
C ALA A 117 0.32 3.53 2.22
N TYR A 118 -0.76 4.30 2.06
CA TYR A 118 -0.74 5.69 1.67
C TYR A 118 -1.54 6.54 2.64
N GLU A 119 -1.01 7.69 3.01
CA GLU A 119 -1.71 8.65 3.87
C GLU A 119 -1.71 10.05 3.23
N ALA A 120 -2.88 10.69 3.23
CA ALA A 120 -3.04 12.04 2.74
C ALA A 120 -3.97 12.86 3.64
N ARG A 121 -3.98 14.18 3.45
CA ARG A 121 -4.89 15.10 4.12
C ARG A 121 -5.89 15.63 3.10
N VAL A 122 -7.18 15.50 3.40
CA VAL A 122 -8.27 15.91 2.51
C VAL A 122 -9.23 16.84 3.26
N ARG A 123 -9.84 17.79 2.56
CA ARG A 123 -10.82 18.74 3.10
C ARG A 123 -12.24 18.46 2.61
N ASN A 124 -12.34 17.88 1.44
CA ASN A 124 -13.59 17.66 0.72
C ASN A 124 -13.49 16.47 -0.24
N ILE A 125 -14.58 16.18 -0.93
CA ILE A 125 -14.64 15.05 -1.87
C ILE A 125 -13.73 15.25 -3.10
N SER A 126 -13.51 16.48 -3.55
CA SER A 126 -12.60 16.75 -4.67
C SER A 126 -11.15 16.38 -4.29
N ASP A 127 -10.71 16.78 -3.08
CA ASP A 127 -9.40 16.41 -2.56
C ASP A 127 -9.29 14.88 -2.40
N PHE A 128 -10.35 14.24 -1.87
CA PHE A 128 -10.42 12.78 -1.75
C PHE A 128 -10.22 12.09 -3.10
N MET A 129 -10.91 12.51 -4.15
CA MET A 129 -10.79 11.93 -5.48
C MET A 129 -9.41 12.19 -6.11
N ALA A 130 -8.84 13.38 -5.91
CA ALA A 130 -7.50 13.71 -6.38
C ALA A 130 -6.44 12.81 -5.71
N GLU A 131 -6.53 12.61 -4.39
CA GLU A 131 -5.62 11.74 -3.66
C GLU A 131 -5.84 10.25 -3.98
N THR A 132 -7.07 9.84 -4.26
CA THR A 132 -7.38 8.49 -4.76
C THR A 132 -6.69 8.24 -6.09
N LYS A 133 -6.80 9.19 -7.04
CA LYS A 133 -6.14 9.07 -8.34
C LYS A 133 -4.62 9.00 -8.20
N ARG A 134 -4.05 9.85 -7.35
CA ARG A 134 -2.62 9.85 -7.06
C ARG A 134 -2.15 8.51 -6.45
N PHE A 135 -2.90 7.98 -5.49
CA PHE A 135 -2.64 6.66 -4.92
C PHE A 135 -2.61 5.57 -6.00
N LEU A 136 -3.60 5.55 -6.90
CA LEU A 136 -3.68 4.56 -7.98
C LEU A 136 -2.53 4.70 -8.99
N GLU A 137 -2.12 5.92 -9.32
CA GLU A 137 -0.96 6.17 -10.19
C GLU A 137 0.33 5.64 -9.55
N MET A 138 0.53 5.88 -8.25
CA MET A 138 1.69 5.38 -7.51
C MET A 138 1.65 3.85 -7.37
N HIS A 139 0.48 3.29 -7.08
CA HIS A 139 0.30 1.84 -7.01
C HIS A 139 0.69 1.17 -8.33
N ASN A 140 0.14 1.64 -9.47
CA ASN A 140 0.47 1.10 -10.78
C ASN A 140 1.97 1.21 -11.11
N ALA A 141 2.60 2.33 -10.74
CA ALA A 141 4.04 2.52 -10.95
C ALA A 141 4.87 1.56 -10.07
N ALA A 142 4.49 1.36 -8.81
CA ALA A 142 5.14 0.43 -7.90
C ALA A 142 4.98 -1.02 -8.35
N GLU A 143 3.78 -1.42 -8.78
CA GLU A 143 3.51 -2.75 -9.34
C GLU A 143 4.41 -3.04 -10.53
N ASN A 144 4.52 -2.10 -11.47
CA ASN A 144 5.41 -2.23 -12.63
C ASN A 144 6.88 -2.31 -12.21
N TYR A 145 7.30 -1.51 -11.24
CA TYR A 145 8.67 -1.56 -10.71
C TYR A 145 8.99 -2.95 -10.14
N VAL A 146 8.12 -3.52 -9.30
CA VAL A 146 8.31 -4.86 -8.74
C VAL A 146 8.45 -5.90 -9.86
N LYS A 147 7.51 -5.92 -10.80
CA LYS A 147 7.51 -6.89 -11.92
C LYS A 147 8.78 -6.79 -12.78
N LEU A 148 9.31 -5.59 -13.00
CA LEU A 148 10.53 -5.38 -13.78
C LEU A 148 11.81 -5.70 -12.98
N SER A 149 11.77 -5.58 -11.67
CA SER A 149 12.95 -5.79 -10.81
C SER A 149 13.16 -7.25 -10.43
N MET A 150 12.08 -8.04 -10.28
CA MET A 150 12.16 -9.44 -9.85
C MET A 150 13.14 -10.30 -10.65
N PRO A 151 13.11 -10.28 -12.02
CA PRO A 151 14.03 -11.13 -12.79
C PRO A 151 15.51 -10.85 -12.55
N ALA A 152 15.85 -9.61 -12.23
CA ALA A 152 17.24 -9.23 -11.94
C ALA A 152 17.68 -9.59 -10.50
N LEU A 153 16.71 -9.87 -9.61
CA LEU A 153 16.96 -10.12 -8.19
C LEU A 153 16.81 -11.59 -7.81
N THR A 154 16.33 -12.44 -8.71
CA THR A 154 16.33 -13.91 -8.56
C THR A 154 17.70 -14.54 -8.90
N GLU A 155 18.52 -13.86 -9.72
CA GLU A 155 19.91 -14.25 -9.91
C GLU A 155 20.72 -13.90 -8.66
N GLU A 156 21.58 -14.83 -8.19
CA GLU A 156 22.43 -14.62 -7.01
C GLU A 156 23.20 -13.30 -7.12
N PHE A 157 22.83 -12.33 -6.30
CA PHE A 157 23.69 -11.16 -6.06
C PHE A 157 24.90 -11.65 -5.27
N PRO A 158 26.13 -11.65 -5.83
CA PRO A 158 27.29 -11.92 -5.02
C PRO A 158 27.42 -10.76 -4.03
N LEU A 159 27.11 -11.02 -2.77
CA LEU A 159 27.48 -10.12 -1.66
C LEU A 159 28.99 -10.05 -1.63
N VAL A 160 29.57 -9.01 -2.21
CA VAL A 160 30.94 -8.62 -1.92
C VAL A 160 30.92 -7.96 -0.55
N VAL A 161 31.06 -8.79 0.48
CA VAL A 161 31.30 -8.32 1.85
C VAL A 161 32.73 -7.78 1.87
N ASP A 162 32.88 -6.48 1.59
CA ASP A 162 34.11 -5.77 1.90
C ASP A 162 34.14 -5.58 3.42
N ASN A 163 34.99 -6.32 4.11
CA ASN A 163 35.09 -6.37 5.57
C ASN A 163 35.44 -5.00 6.22
N GLU A 164 35.70 -3.95 5.44
CA GLU A 164 36.05 -2.63 5.95
C GLU A 164 34.94 -1.58 5.78
N ARG A 165 33.87 -1.84 4.99
CA ARG A 165 32.71 -0.95 4.86
C ARG A 165 31.45 -1.74 4.51
N ILE A 166 30.45 -1.66 5.37
CA ILE A 166 29.09 -2.07 5.04
C ILE A 166 28.57 -1.09 3.97
N GLY A 167 28.74 -1.43 2.72
CA GLY A 167 28.27 -0.66 1.58
C GLY A 167 28.02 -1.59 0.41
N PHE A 168 26.80 -1.54 -0.14
CA PHE A 168 26.46 -2.30 -1.33
C PHE A 168 27.15 -1.68 -2.55
N LYS A 169 28.00 -2.44 -3.25
CA LYS A 169 28.46 -2.10 -4.59
C LYS A 169 27.60 -2.87 -5.58
N ILE A 170 26.74 -2.17 -6.29
CA ILE A 170 26.11 -2.71 -7.50
C ILE A 170 27.22 -2.80 -8.55
N ALA A 171 27.54 -4.01 -8.98
CA ALA A 171 28.40 -4.22 -10.15
C ALA A 171 27.64 -3.73 -11.39
N ARG A 172 28.28 -2.83 -12.16
CA ARG A 172 27.79 -2.37 -13.47
C ARG A 172 28.19 -3.34 -14.55
#